data_7ab9758fda514580b6973c262d2ebd42
#
_entry.id   7ab9758fda514580b6973c262d2ebd42
#
_cell.length_a   1.000
_cell.length_b   1.000
_cell.length_c   1.000
_cell.angle_alpha   90.00
_cell.angle_beta   90.00
_cell.angle_gamma   90.00
#
_symmetry.space_group_name_H-M   'P 1'
#
loop_
_entity.id
_entity.type
_entity.pdbx_description
1 polymer ?
#
loop_
_entity_poly.entity_id
_entity_poly.type
_entity_poly.pdbx_seq_one_letter_code
_entity_poly.pdbx_strand_id
1 'polypeptide(L)'
;LHQKTNEPEAIVERFTSLLDDENAVDAAQLTSYPSAATATLKQMFAGLQPGKVDYKKTQFIGLDAESAIFSMDVAWNFGENRNWNYTLQGTIRKLAIGWRISWDPSVVMPQLDHNRTVRLVRTIPTPAPKVNDIAGQPLMAEQTINVIKLDPAKITDPVLSTNALAKAIEPVAPLITGPALLQQLSTSQGKPIVAVNLRDADFAILESDMARVPGVVMEKQPRLISVDRRIWSPMLDALSKVQADSQTQHSGWGVQVFEQDGRYVTQLAGQQGPPGPDIAATMDQKLQRAAEDAVVSVGTPASIVAIQPSSGAVVAVAQNSQASEHGPVAFTGLYPVGGLLELFRNIAAVDKGKAPQDISVQDAAETAPQLGVGVDFKVPGLDEVTGRITAAGRSAEQVRQGGGNDAVLASPYGMAIAAAAVARGAIVAPMIEVGRPGATDAKLTPLAQPVQDRLRAMLRESTDRPEFAGLRAYRDVSGYIANSGPDGWLIATMGDLAFAIHINDIDSDNATVRMAARMLQSLATPDRDK
;
A
#
# COMPACT_ATOMS: atom_id res chain seq x y z
N LEU A 1 -32.62 31.71 -51.96
CA LEU A 1 -31.44 32.57 -51.69
C LEU A 1 -30.42 31.74 -50.94
N HIS A 2 -29.49 31.05 -51.66
CA HIS A 2 -28.32 30.42 -51.08
C HIS A 2 -27.39 31.61 -50.66
N GLN A 3 -27.25 31.83 -49.35
CA GLN A 3 -26.16 32.65 -48.85
C GLN A 3 -24.84 31.95 -49.29
N LYS A 4 -24.09 32.62 -50.17
CA LYS A 4 -22.71 32.22 -50.45
C LYS A 4 -21.98 32.31 -49.11
N THR A 5 -21.64 31.18 -48.53
CA THR A 5 -20.78 31.09 -47.35
C THR A 5 -19.46 31.75 -47.72
N ASN A 6 -19.03 32.74 -46.94
CA ASN A 6 -17.79 33.44 -47.16
C ASN A 6 -16.64 32.43 -46.98
N GLU A 7 -15.74 32.28 -47.93
CA GLU A 7 -14.68 31.26 -47.94
C GLU A 7 -13.89 31.19 -46.63
N PRO A 8 -13.40 32.30 -46.04
CA PRO A 8 -12.66 32.24 -44.78
C PRO A 8 -13.55 31.80 -43.61
N GLU A 9 -14.84 32.14 -43.58
CA GLU A 9 -15.76 31.67 -42.56
C GLU A 9 -15.97 30.16 -42.63
N ALA A 10 -16.07 29.59 -43.83
CA ALA A 10 -16.19 28.15 -44.04
C ALA A 10 -14.96 27.39 -43.56
N ILE A 11 -13.75 27.98 -43.69
CA ILE A 11 -12.52 27.41 -43.17
C ILE A 11 -12.52 27.36 -41.64
N VAL A 12 -12.97 28.43 -40.99
CA VAL A 12 -13.11 28.44 -39.51
C VAL A 12 -14.10 27.37 -39.04
N GLU A 13 -15.25 27.26 -39.72
CA GLU A 13 -16.23 26.21 -39.39
C GLU A 13 -15.69 24.80 -39.59
N ARG A 14 -14.91 24.57 -40.64
CA ARG A 14 -14.23 23.29 -40.87
C ARG A 14 -13.17 23.01 -39.80
N PHE A 15 -12.43 24.05 -39.38
CA PHE A 15 -11.45 23.93 -38.30
C PHE A 15 -12.10 23.48 -36.99
N THR A 16 -13.22 24.10 -36.60
CA THR A 16 -13.94 23.69 -35.40
C THR A 16 -14.43 22.26 -35.48
N SER A 17 -14.98 21.85 -36.62
CA SER A 17 -15.45 20.47 -36.84
C SER A 17 -14.32 19.44 -36.73
N LEU A 18 -13.15 19.74 -37.28
CA LEU A 18 -11.98 18.86 -37.19
C LEU A 18 -11.41 18.79 -35.78
N LEU A 19 -11.51 19.87 -35.01
CA LEU A 19 -11.14 19.87 -33.57
C LEU A 19 -12.11 19.02 -32.74
N ASP A 20 -13.40 19.07 -33.03
CA ASP A 20 -14.40 18.21 -32.38
C ASP A 20 -14.13 16.71 -32.61
N ASP A 21 -13.68 16.39 -33.82
CA ASP A 21 -13.29 15.02 -34.19
C ASP A 21 -11.89 14.63 -33.70
N GLU A 22 -11.21 15.50 -32.95
CA GLU A 22 -9.83 15.33 -32.49
C GLU A 22 -8.84 15.03 -33.64
N ASN A 23 -9.16 15.50 -34.84
CA ASN A 23 -8.34 15.32 -36.04
C ASN A 23 -7.24 16.38 -36.10
N ALA A 24 -6.17 16.19 -35.36
CA ALA A 24 -5.07 17.13 -35.23
C ALA A 24 -4.38 17.43 -36.56
N VAL A 25 -4.19 16.42 -37.41
CA VAL A 25 -3.47 16.57 -38.68
C VAL A 25 -4.22 17.46 -39.66
N ASP A 26 -5.50 17.16 -39.90
CA ASP A 26 -6.30 17.92 -40.86
C ASP A 26 -6.66 19.31 -40.33
N ALA A 27 -6.91 19.47 -39.04
CA ALA A 27 -7.11 20.77 -38.43
C ALA A 27 -5.87 21.66 -38.59
N ALA A 28 -4.68 21.10 -38.36
CA ALA A 28 -3.41 21.82 -38.51
C ALA A 28 -3.13 22.32 -39.96
N GLN A 29 -3.63 21.60 -40.96
CA GLN A 29 -3.49 22.03 -42.36
C GLN A 29 -4.22 23.33 -42.68
N LEU A 30 -5.22 23.69 -41.91
CA LEU A 30 -5.95 24.94 -42.04
C LEU A 30 -5.27 26.12 -41.37
N THR A 31 -4.11 25.91 -40.75
CA THR A 31 -3.34 26.93 -40.02
C THR A 31 -2.18 27.46 -40.81
N SER A 32 -1.65 28.60 -40.39
CA SER A 32 -0.45 29.21 -40.98
C SER A 32 0.85 28.44 -40.71
N TYR A 33 0.83 27.52 -39.74
CA TYR A 33 2.02 26.73 -39.35
C TYR A 33 1.67 25.27 -39.02
N PRO A 34 1.38 24.43 -40.03
CA PRO A 34 0.82 23.10 -39.86
C PRO A 34 1.65 22.15 -38.98
N SER A 35 2.99 22.19 -39.08
CA SER A 35 3.83 21.30 -38.29
C SER A 35 3.77 21.57 -36.78
N ALA A 36 3.86 22.84 -36.41
CA ALA A 36 3.73 23.25 -35.01
C ALA A 36 2.31 23.01 -34.48
N ALA A 37 1.29 23.31 -35.27
CA ALA A 37 -0.10 23.06 -34.91
C ALA A 37 -0.39 21.56 -34.70
N THR A 38 0.12 20.71 -35.58
CA THR A 38 -0.04 19.24 -35.44
C THR A 38 0.55 18.75 -34.12
N ALA A 39 1.77 19.17 -33.79
CA ALA A 39 2.43 18.75 -32.55
C ALA A 39 1.64 19.20 -31.30
N THR A 40 1.23 20.45 -31.26
CA THR A 40 0.45 21.02 -30.16
C THR A 40 -0.90 20.33 -30.00
N LEU A 41 -1.66 20.14 -31.08
CA LEU A 41 -2.97 19.52 -31.05
C LEU A 41 -2.91 18.06 -30.61
N LYS A 42 -1.94 17.28 -31.11
CA LYS A 42 -1.74 15.90 -30.69
C LYS A 42 -1.43 15.78 -29.19
N GLN A 43 -0.54 16.63 -28.68
CA GLN A 43 -0.21 16.66 -27.26
C GLN A 43 -1.41 17.08 -26.40
N MET A 44 -2.17 18.08 -26.84
CA MET A 44 -3.36 18.56 -26.14
C MET A 44 -4.43 17.47 -26.04
N PHE A 45 -4.79 16.85 -27.15
CA PHE A 45 -5.81 15.79 -27.14
C PHE A 45 -5.38 14.57 -26.34
N ALA A 46 -4.11 14.16 -26.48
CA ALA A 46 -3.57 13.04 -25.70
C ALA A 46 -3.54 13.34 -24.19
N GLY A 47 -3.14 14.56 -23.82
CA GLY A 47 -3.02 14.96 -22.41
C GLY A 47 -4.36 15.13 -21.70
N LEU A 48 -5.43 15.40 -22.42
CA LEU A 48 -6.77 15.64 -21.87
C LEU A 48 -7.70 14.42 -21.95
N GLN A 49 -7.24 13.28 -22.45
CA GLN A 49 -8.05 12.06 -22.43
C GLN A 49 -8.41 11.66 -20.99
N PRO A 50 -9.61 11.13 -20.74
CA PRO A 50 -10.68 10.78 -21.69
C PRO A 50 -11.65 11.93 -22.01
N GLY A 51 -11.23 13.19 -21.91
CA GLY A 51 -12.04 14.36 -22.18
C GLY A 51 -12.60 14.36 -23.61
N LYS A 52 -13.81 14.92 -23.74
CA LYS A 52 -14.48 15.21 -25.02
C LYS A 52 -14.65 16.71 -25.16
N VAL A 53 -14.48 17.21 -26.37
CA VAL A 53 -14.52 18.65 -26.66
C VAL A 53 -15.52 19.00 -27.74
N ASP A 54 -16.12 20.17 -27.61
CA ASP A 54 -16.98 20.80 -28.61
C ASP A 54 -16.46 22.23 -28.85
N TYR A 55 -16.02 22.53 -30.07
CA TYR A 55 -15.62 23.85 -30.56
C TYR A 55 -16.71 24.43 -31.43
N LYS A 56 -17.21 25.59 -31.09
CA LYS A 56 -18.27 26.22 -31.84
C LYS A 56 -17.91 27.67 -32.20
N LYS A 57 -17.86 27.98 -33.50
CA LYS A 57 -17.74 29.37 -33.94
C LYS A 57 -18.96 30.16 -33.50
N THR A 58 -18.73 31.29 -32.84
CA THR A 58 -19.78 32.20 -32.35
C THR A 58 -19.81 33.51 -33.10
N GLN A 59 -18.68 34.04 -33.52
CA GLN A 59 -18.59 35.29 -34.26
C GLN A 59 -17.58 35.17 -35.41
N PHE A 60 -17.85 35.92 -36.49
CA PHE A 60 -16.94 36.08 -37.59
C PHE A 60 -17.07 37.53 -38.12
N ILE A 61 -15.98 38.29 -38.13
CA ILE A 61 -15.95 39.68 -38.53
C ILE A 61 -14.83 39.90 -39.55
N GLY A 62 -15.18 40.19 -40.80
CA GLY A 62 -14.20 40.60 -41.80
C GLY A 62 -13.63 41.98 -41.44
N LEU A 63 -12.30 42.09 -41.48
CA LEU A 63 -11.60 43.37 -41.25
C LEU A 63 -11.32 44.07 -42.56
N ASP A 64 -10.81 43.32 -43.52
CA ASP A 64 -10.48 43.78 -44.89
C ASP A 64 -10.57 42.62 -45.88
N ALA A 65 -10.04 42.79 -47.11
CA ALA A 65 -10.06 41.77 -48.16
C ALA A 65 -9.17 40.56 -47.85
N GLU A 66 -8.25 40.66 -46.89
CA GLU A 66 -7.21 39.67 -46.63
C GLU A 66 -7.17 39.18 -45.18
N SER A 67 -8.05 39.73 -44.32
CA SER A 67 -8.09 39.38 -42.89
C SER A 67 -9.48 39.40 -42.28
N ALA A 68 -9.70 38.52 -41.32
CA ALA A 68 -10.88 38.49 -40.48
C ALA A 68 -10.54 37.98 -39.07
N ILE A 69 -11.36 38.34 -38.12
CA ILE A 69 -11.30 37.81 -36.76
C ILE A 69 -12.51 36.90 -36.50
N PHE A 70 -12.33 35.92 -35.67
CA PHE A 70 -13.40 35.02 -35.26
C PHE A 70 -13.34 34.73 -33.76
N SER A 71 -14.48 34.33 -33.21
CA SER A 71 -14.58 33.83 -31.84
C SER A 71 -15.13 32.42 -31.84
N MET A 72 -14.67 31.62 -30.88
CA MET A 72 -15.15 30.27 -30.66
C MET A 72 -15.49 30.08 -29.19
N ASP A 73 -16.59 29.42 -28.93
CA ASP A 73 -16.89 28.86 -27.61
C ASP A 73 -16.43 27.41 -27.58
N VAL A 74 -15.78 27.03 -26.50
CA VAL A 74 -15.21 25.70 -26.31
C VAL A 74 -15.76 25.08 -25.04
N ALA A 75 -16.22 23.85 -25.14
CA ALA A 75 -16.74 23.08 -24.01
C ALA A 75 -16.02 21.74 -23.92
N TRP A 76 -15.30 21.53 -22.82
CA TRP A 76 -14.72 20.24 -22.46
C TRP A 76 -15.60 19.51 -21.45
N ASN A 77 -15.75 18.21 -21.62
CA ASN A 77 -16.39 17.30 -20.67
C ASN A 77 -15.41 16.19 -20.31
N PHE A 78 -15.06 16.09 -19.04
CA PHE A 78 -14.13 15.09 -18.50
C PHE A 78 -14.82 13.99 -17.67
N GLY A 79 -16.14 13.88 -17.80
CA GLY A 79 -16.97 12.94 -17.06
C GLY A 79 -18.06 13.64 -16.23
N GLU A 80 -18.69 12.94 -15.31
CA GLU A 80 -19.77 13.47 -14.49
C GLU A 80 -19.36 14.74 -13.74
N ASN A 81 -20.08 15.83 -13.98
CA ASN A 81 -19.89 17.14 -13.34
C ASN A 81 -18.49 17.75 -13.50
N ARG A 82 -17.72 17.32 -14.51
CA ARG A 82 -16.38 17.81 -14.79
C ARG A 82 -16.38 18.53 -16.13
N ASN A 83 -16.88 19.75 -16.14
CA ASN A 83 -17.00 20.57 -17.35
C ASN A 83 -16.10 21.79 -17.26
N TRP A 84 -15.54 22.17 -18.39
CA TRP A 84 -14.75 23.38 -18.53
C TRP A 84 -15.11 24.10 -19.82
N ASN A 85 -15.57 25.35 -19.70
CA ASN A 85 -15.98 26.18 -20.82
C ASN A 85 -15.12 27.43 -20.89
N TYR A 86 -14.77 27.83 -22.09
CA TYR A 86 -14.07 29.08 -22.34
C TYR A 86 -14.37 29.61 -23.73
N THR A 87 -14.05 30.90 -23.98
CA THR A 87 -14.17 31.54 -25.27
C THR A 87 -12.78 31.92 -25.77
N LEU A 88 -12.55 31.69 -27.04
CA LEU A 88 -11.30 32.01 -27.73
C LEU A 88 -11.55 33.02 -28.85
N GLN A 89 -10.51 33.77 -29.17
CA GLN A 89 -10.45 34.62 -30.35
C GLN A 89 -9.27 34.21 -31.22
N GLY A 90 -9.47 34.26 -32.53
CA GLY A 90 -8.44 33.99 -33.51
C GLY A 90 -8.56 34.92 -34.71
N THR A 91 -7.52 34.88 -35.53
CA THR A 91 -7.43 35.63 -36.79
C THR A 91 -7.25 34.64 -37.92
N ILE A 92 -7.93 34.91 -39.06
CA ILE A 92 -7.68 34.19 -40.32
C ILE A 92 -7.19 35.20 -41.33
N ARG A 93 -6.17 34.82 -42.09
CA ARG A 93 -5.52 35.69 -43.10
C ARG A 93 -5.37 34.98 -44.43
N LYS A 94 -5.39 35.76 -45.51
CA LYS A 94 -5.14 35.30 -46.85
C LYS A 94 -3.64 35.30 -47.10
N LEU A 95 -3.06 34.12 -47.22
CA LEU A 95 -1.66 33.93 -47.59
C LEU A 95 -1.55 33.54 -49.06
N ALA A 96 -0.34 33.44 -49.59
CA ALA A 96 -0.10 33.00 -50.98
C ALA A 96 -0.70 31.61 -51.29
N ILE A 97 -0.84 30.75 -50.27
CA ILE A 97 -1.43 29.40 -50.33
C ILE A 97 -2.94 29.40 -50.04
N GLY A 98 -3.60 30.54 -49.92
CA GLY A 98 -4.99 30.68 -49.58
C GLY A 98 -5.22 31.14 -48.15
N TRP A 99 -6.48 31.12 -47.72
CA TRP A 99 -6.86 31.52 -46.36
C TRP A 99 -6.33 30.50 -45.33
N ARG A 100 -5.72 31.03 -44.25
CA ARG A 100 -5.19 30.20 -43.13
C ARG A 100 -5.45 30.88 -41.81
N ILE A 101 -5.78 30.05 -40.80
CA ILE A 101 -5.89 30.50 -39.40
C ILE A 101 -4.47 30.81 -38.92
N SER A 102 -4.28 32.05 -38.40
CA SER A 102 -3.03 32.47 -37.82
C SER A 102 -2.72 31.61 -36.59
N TRP A 103 -1.68 30.77 -36.69
CA TRP A 103 -1.39 29.80 -35.66
C TRP A 103 -0.69 30.43 -34.45
N ASP A 104 -1.29 30.25 -33.31
CA ASP A 104 -0.73 30.38 -31.97
C ASP A 104 -1.45 29.34 -31.10
N PRO A 105 -0.77 28.64 -30.17
CA PRO A 105 -1.42 27.66 -29.30
C PRO A 105 -2.64 28.21 -28.55
N SER A 106 -2.64 29.49 -28.23
CA SER A 106 -3.77 30.17 -27.58
C SER A 106 -5.05 30.24 -28.42
N VAL A 107 -4.97 29.92 -29.72
CA VAL A 107 -6.17 29.86 -30.58
C VAL A 107 -7.03 28.63 -30.31
N VAL A 108 -6.47 27.62 -29.64
CA VAL A 108 -7.18 26.37 -29.29
C VAL A 108 -7.35 26.18 -27.79
N MET A 109 -6.52 26.83 -26.99
CA MET A 109 -6.58 26.74 -25.53
C MET A 109 -5.96 27.97 -24.87
N PRO A 110 -6.65 28.60 -23.87
CA PRO A 110 -6.11 29.77 -23.21
C PRO A 110 -4.81 29.44 -22.46
N GLN A 111 -3.87 30.37 -22.44
CA GLN A 111 -2.58 30.28 -21.74
C GLN A 111 -1.67 29.12 -22.16
N LEU A 112 -2.01 28.42 -23.24
CA LEU A 112 -1.14 27.43 -23.82
C LEU A 112 -0.11 28.13 -24.72
N ASP A 113 1.11 28.24 -24.24
CA ASP A 113 2.23 28.83 -24.98
C ASP A 113 3.02 27.77 -25.76
N HIS A 114 3.92 28.23 -26.62
CA HIS A 114 4.88 27.38 -27.29
C HIS A 114 5.72 26.59 -26.27
N ASN A 115 6.01 25.33 -26.56
CA ASN A 115 6.79 24.42 -25.72
C ASN A 115 6.12 24.03 -24.39
N ARG A 116 4.84 24.25 -24.24
CA ARG A 116 4.05 23.81 -23.10
C ARG A 116 3.08 22.71 -23.49
N THR A 117 2.77 21.85 -22.54
CA THR A 117 1.77 20.79 -22.65
C THR A 117 0.69 20.94 -21.61
N VAL A 118 -0.46 20.35 -21.87
CA VAL A 118 -1.59 20.36 -20.94
C VAL A 118 -1.98 18.92 -20.60
N ARG A 119 -2.39 18.70 -19.35
CA ARG A 119 -2.82 17.38 -18.87
C ARG A 119 -4.02 17.49 -17.96
N LEU A 120 -4.90 16.50 -18.07
CA LEU A 120 -5.92 16.24 -17.08
C LEU A 120 -5.26 15.45 -15.93
N VAL A 121 -5.33 15.98 -14.72
CA VAL A 121 -4.75 15.36 -13.52
C VAL A 121 -5.79 15.19 -12.43
N ARG A 122 -5.55 14.24 -11.54
CA ARG A 122 -6.28 14.17 -10.27
C ARG A 122 -5.63 15.12 -9.27
N THR A 123 -6.45 15.89 -8.58
CA THR A 123 -5.99 16.76 -7.49
C THR A 123 -6.26 16.07 -6.16
N ILE A 124 -5.23 15.97 -5.34
CA ILE A 124 -5.32 15.33 -4.02
C ILE A 124 -5.78 16.38 -3.00
N PRO A 125 -6.81 16.09 -2.20
CA PRO A 125 -7.24 17.00 -1.14
C PRO A 125 -6.11 17.25 -0.12
N THR A 126 -6.01 18.49 0.32
CA THR A 126 -5.09 18.89 1.39
C THR A 126 -5.87 19.48 2.56
N PRO A 127 -5.53 19.18 3.83
CA PRO A 127 -4.46 18.29 4.23
C PRO A 127 -4.75 16.81 3.94
N ALA A 128 -3.68 16.00 3.82
CA ALA A 128 -3.83 14.56 3.67
C ALA A 128 -4.48 13.95 4.92
N PRO A 129 -5.39 12.95 4.78
CA PRO A 129 -5.97 12.26 5.92
C PRO A 129 -4.88 11.63 6.78
N LYS A 130 -5.02 11.74 8.09
CA LYS A 130 -4.19 11.06 9.08
C LYS A 130 -4.70 9.66 9.31
N VAL A 131 -3.86 8.81 9.87
CA VAL A 131 -4.25 7.50 10.38
C VAL A 131 -4.17 7.54 11.90
N ASN A 132 -5.28 7.29 12.57
CA ASN A 132 -5.36 7.23 14.02
C ASN A 132 -5.45 5.77 14.49
N ASP A 133 -4.93 5.50 15.68
CA ASP A 133 -5.03 4.17 16.30
C ASP A 133 -6.43 3.89 16.85
N ILE A 134 -6.61 2.71 17.46
CA ILE A 134 -7.92 2.29 18.00
C ILE A 134 -8.44 3.20 19.10
N ALA A 135 -7.56 3.91 19.81
CA ALA A 135 -7.92 4.89 20.85
C ALA A 135 -8.12 6.30 20.27
N GLY A 136 -8.01 6.49 18.97
CA GLY A 136 -8.13 7.79 18.31
C GLY A 136 -6.86 8.65 18.38
N GLN A 137 -5.73 8.10 18.82
CA GLN A 137 -4.46 8.80 18.86
C GLN A 137 -3.75 8.74 17.50
N PRO A 138 -2.97 9.77 17.13
CA PRO A 138 -2.23 9.76 15.87
C PRO A 138 -1.27 8.56 15.79
N LEU A 139 -1.44 7.75 14.74
CA LEU A 139 -0.58 6.61 14.42
C LEU A 139 0.36 6.94 13.25
N MET A 140 -0.20 7.47 12.18
CA MET A 140 0.55 7.88 11.00
C MET A 140 0.12 9.28 10.55
N ALA A 141 1.09 10.06 10.11
CA ALA A 141 0.86 11.38 9.53
C ALA A 141 1.82 11.61 8.37
N GLU A 142 1.43 12.49 7.45
CA GLU A 142 2.33 12.94 6.39
C GLU A 142 3.49 13.71 7.00
N GLN A 143 4.71 13.27 6.68
CA GLN A 143 5.95 13.90 7.10
C GLN A 143 6.90 13.98 5.91
N THR A 144 7.81 14.95 5.95
CA THR A 144 8.87 15.06 4.94
C THR A 144 9.92 13.99 5.20
N ILE A 145 10.20 13.21 4.19
CA ILE A 145 11.30 12.23 4.15
C ILE A 145 12.36 12.72 3.18
N ASN A 146 13.60 12.68 3.64
CA ASN A 146 14.77 12.97 2.82
C ASN A 146 15.27 11.65 2.22
N VAL A 147 15.13 11.50 0.91
CA VAL A 147 15.57 10.33 0.16
C VAL A 147 17.00 10.57 -0.29
N ILE A 148 17.93 9.77 0.22
CA ILE A 148 19.34 9.85 -0.11
C ILE A 148 19.65 8.84 -1.19
N LYS A 149 20.07 9.33 -2.35
CA LYS A 149 20.37 8.51 -3.53
C LYS A 149 21.85 8.59 -3.87
N LEU A 150 22.37 7.54 -4.52
CA LEU A 150 23.64 7.54 -5.22
C LEU A 150 23.36 7.47 -6.72
N ASP A 151 23.85 8.47 -7.46
CA ASP A 151 23.73 8.53 -8.90
C ASP A 151 25.04 8.06 -9.55
N PRO A 152 25.06 6.89 -10.24
CA PRO A 152 26.26 6.37 -10.88
C PRO A 152 26.88 7.34 -11.88
N ALA A 153 26.08 8.16 -12.55
CA ALA A 153 26.56 9.15 -13.53
C ALA A 153 27.43 10.24 -12.90
N LYS A 154 27.33 10.45 -11.58
CA LYS A 154 28.07 11.46 -10.82
C LYS A 154 29.20 10.88 -9.96
N ILE A 155 29.48 9.58 -10.12
CA ILE A 155 30.48 8.84 -9.34
C ILE A 155 31.66 8.49 -10.25
N THR A 156 32.88 8.82 -9.83
CA THR A 156 34.12 8.41 -10.48
C THR A 156 34.72 7.16 -9.85
N ASP A 157 34.63 7.02 -8.53
CA ASP A 157 35.10 5.87 -7.78
C ASP A 157 33.92 5.30 -6.93
N PRO A 158 33.27 4.22 -7.41
CA PRO A 158 32.13 3.65 -6.70
C PRO A 158 32.46 3.11 -5.30
N VAL A 159 33.65 2.54 -5.12
CA VAL A 159 34.07 1.99 -3.80
C VAL A 159 34.25 3.13 -2.80
N LEU A 160 34.89 4.21 -3.21
CA LEU A 160 35.08 5.39 -2.36
C LEU A 160 33.74 6.01 -1.95
N SER A 161 32.86 6.24 -2.91
CA SER A 161 31.56 6.88 -2.65
C SER A 161 30.64 6.03 -1.77
N THR A 162 30.57 4.73 -2.00
CA THR A 162 29.73 3.83 -1.20
C THR A 162 30.23 3.71 0.24
N ASN A 163 31.54 3.60 0.44
CA ASN A 163 32.13 3.58 1.79
C ASN A 163 31.98 4.90 2.51
N ALA A 164 32.18 6.02 1.81
CA ALA A 164 32.04 7.35 2.39
C ALA A 164 30.59 7.63 2.81
N LEU A 165 29.61 7.24 1.98
CA LEU A 165 28.19 7.38 2.34
C LEU A 165 27.82 6.49 3.53
N ALA A 166 28.22 5.22 3.52
CA ALA A 166 27.96 4.30 4.63
C ALA A 166 28.49 4.85 5.95
N LYS A 167 29.69 5.43 5.94
CA LYS A 167 30.29 6.08 7.11
C LYS A 167 29.52 7.33 7.55
N ALA A 168 29.07 8.15 6.60
CA ALA A 168 28.32 9.37 6.89
C ALA A 168 26.98 9.09 7.58
N ILE A 169 26.29 7.99 7.19
CA ILE A 169 24.98 7.62 7.72
C ILE A 169 25.02 6.62 8.88
N GLU A 170 26.20 6.13 9.23
CA GLU A 170 26.40 5.15 10.32
C GLU A 170 25.72 5.51 11.65
N PRO A 171 25.72 6.78 12.10
CA PRO A 171 25.06 7.15 13.37
C PRO A 171 23.55 6.84 13.41
N VAL A 172 22.88 6.80 12.25
CA VAL A 172 21.43 6.57 12.13
C VAL A 172 21.13 5.22 11.49
N ALA A 173 21.96 4.78 10.55
CA ALA A 173 21.73 3.57 9.75
C ALA A 173 22.99 2.66 9.74
N PRO A 174 23.42 2.12 10.88
CA PRO A 174 24.67 1.35 10.99
C PRO A 174 24.66 0.03 10.23
N LEU A 175 23.48 -0.49 9.87
CA LEU A 175 23.33 -1.73 9.10
C LEU A 175 23.56 -1.54 7.60
N ILE A 176 23.58 -0.31 7.10
CA ILE A 176 23.87 0.00 5.70
C ILE A 176 25.38 0.09 5.54
N THR A 177 25.95 -0.84 4.80
CA THR A 177 27.39 -0.97 4.61
C THR A 177 27.83 -0.53 3.22
N GLY A 178 29.09 -0.13 3.09
CA GLY A 178 29.69 0.21 1.80
C GLY A 178 29.61 -0.93 0.78
N PRO A 179 29.98 -2.18 1.13
CA PRO A 179 29.83 -3.32 0.23
C PRO A 179 28.38 -3.59 -0.24
N ALA A 180 27.39 -3.43 0.65
CA ALA A 180 25.99 -3.60 0.27
C ALA A 180 25.52 -2.52 -0.73
N LEU A 181 25.90 -1.27 -0.51
CA LEU A 181 25.62 -0.17 -1.44
C LEU A 181 26.33 -0.37 -2.78
N LEU A 182 27.58 -0.84 -2.76
CA LEU A 182 28.34 -1.13 -3.98
C LEU A 182 27.66 -2.22 -4.82
N GLN A 183 27.17 -3.27 -4.18
CA GLN A 183 26.43 -4.33 -4.85
C GLN A 183 25.15 -3.81 -5.49
N GLN A 184 24.36 -3.01 -4.78
CA GLN A 184 23.15 -2.39 -5.32
C GLN A 184 23.49 -1.49 -6.52
N LEU A 185 24.55 -0.69 -6.40
CA LEU A 185 24.99 0.21 -7.46
C LEU A 185 25.44 -0.55 -8.72
N SER A 186 26.15 -1.67 -8.54
CA SER A 186 26.63 -2.51 -9.66
C SER A 186 25.49 -3.17 -10.43
N THR A 187 24.37 -3.46 -9.77
CA THR A 187 23.20 -4.08 -10.38
C THR A 187 22.16 -3.08 -10.88
N SER A 188 22.37 -1.78 -10.66
CA SER A 188 21.39 -0.72 -10.99
C SER A 188 21.29 -0.38 -12.48
N GLN A 189 22.15 -0.93 -13.32
CA GLN A 189 22.21 -0.64 -14.75
C GLN A 189 22.33 0.87 -15.06
N GLY A 190 23.14 1.58 -14.30
CA GLY A 190 23.38 3.02 -14.46
C GLY A 190 22.27 3.92 -13.89
N LYS A 191 21.27 3.37 -13.24
CA LYS A 191 20.21 4.14 -12.59
C LYS A 191 20.61 4.51 -11.15
N PRO A 192 20.16 5.67 -10.64
CA PRO A 192 20.34 6.02 -9.24
C PRO A 192 19.71 4.96 -8.31
N ILE A 193 20.39 4.68 -7.20
CA ILE A 193 19.88 3.81 -6.13
C ILE A 193 19.48 4.65 -4.93
N VAL A 194 18.48 4.16 -4.17
CA VAL A 194 18.13 4.73 -2.87
C VAL A 194 19.00 4.07 -1.81
N ALA A 195 19.88 4.85 -1.18
CA ALA A 195 20.75 4.36 -0.13
C ALA A 195 20.03 4.31 1.23
N VAL A 196 19.31 5.37 1.59
CA VAL A 196 18.59 5.48 2.85
C VAL A 196 17.49 6.53 2.75
N ASN A 197 16.43 6.37 3.54
CA ASN A 197 15.39 7.36 3.75
C ASN A 197 15.55 7.92 5.18
N LEU A 198 15.67 9.24 5.32
CA LEU A 198 15.90 9.91 6.59
C LEU A 198 14.73 10.83 6.95
N ARG A 199 14.31 10.80 8.21
CA ARG A 199 13.43 11.83 8.77
C ARG A 199 14.18 13.14 8.87
N ASP A 200 13.47 14.28 8.88
CA ASP A 200 14.09 15.60 8.91
C ASP A 200 15.09 15.79 10.07
N ALA A 201 14.78 15.28 11.24
CA ALA A 201 15.66 15.38 12.40
C ALA A 201 17.01 14.65 12.20
N ASP A 202 16.97 13.45 11.63
CA ASP A 202 18.17 12.67 11.31
C ASP A 202 18.95 13.29 10.15
N PHE A 203 18.23 13.76 9.14
CA PHE A 203 18.83 14.44 8.00
C PHE A 203 19.60 15.70 8.41
N ALA A 204 19.04 16.51 9.29
CA ALA A 204 19.69 17.74 9.76
C ALA A 204 21.06 17.48 10.43
N ILE A 205 21.22 16.32 11.08
CA ILE A 205 22.49 15.92 11.70
C ILE A 205 23.53 15.49 10.67
N LEU A 206 23.09 14.81 9.60
CA LEU A 206 23.96 14.11 8.65
C LEU A 206 24.19 14.85 7.33
N GLU A 207 23.43 15.91 7.06
CA GLU A 207 23.39 16.60 5.77
C GLU A 207 24.78 17.06 5.30
N SER A 208 25.54 17.69 6.18
CA SER A 208 26.85 18.23 5.83
C SER A 208 27.88 17.16 5.44
N ASP A 209 27.83 16.01 6.10
CA ASP A 209 28.74 14.90 5.80
C ASP A 209 28.33 14.17 4.53
N MET A 210 27.03 13.99 4.31
CA MET A 210 26.51 13.38 3.08
C MET A 210 26.76 14.25 1.84
N ALA A 211 26.64 15.57 1.98
CA ALA A 211 26.85 16.50 0.87
C ALA A 211 28.26 16.47 0.29
N ARG A 212 29.24 15.99 1.06
CA ARG A 212 30.65 15.87 0.64
C ARG A 212 30.92 14.59 -0.18
N VAL A 213 29.98 13.63 -0.16
CA VAL A 213 30.16 12.36 -0.86
C VAL A 213 29.84 12.51 -2.35
N PRO A 214 30.79 12.20 -3.25
CA PRO A 214 30.52 12.26 -4.69
C PRO A 214 29.37 11.33 -5.11
N GLY A 215 28.44 11.84 -5.90
CA GLY A 215 27.31 11.08 -6.40
C GLY A 215 26.08 11.07 -5.51
N VAL A 216 26.13 11.66 -4.33
CA VAL A 216 24.96 11.78 -3.45
C VAL A 216 24.00 12.83 -4.00
N VAL A 217 22.73 12.41 -4.14
CA VAL A 217 21.59 13.26 -4.47
C VAL A 217 20.57 13.17 -3.34
N MET A 218 20.10 14.31 -2.87
CA MET A 218 19.15 14.40 -1.76
C MET A 218 17.84 15.00 -2.25
N GLU A 219 16.74 14.27 -2.08
CA GLU A 219 15.40 14.69 -2.48
C GLU A 219 14.45 14.68 -1.29
N LYS A 220 13.60 15.70 -1.18
CA LYS A 220 12.54 15.75 -0.18
C LYS A 220 11.25 15.22 -0.77
N GLN A 221 10.60 14.30 -0.07
CA GLN A 221 9.32 13.72 -0.46
C GLN A 221 8.37 13.69 0.73
N PRO A 222 7.10 14.11 0.57
CA PRO A 222 6.09 13.86 1.58
C PRO A 222 5.74 12.37 1.59
N ARG A 223 5.70 11.77 2.76
CA ARG A 223 5.29 10.37 2.97
C ARG A 223 4.44 10.23 4.21
N LEU A 224 3.45 9.36 4.13
CA LEU A 224 2.70 8.92 5.29
C LEU A 224 3.54 7.91 6.07
N ILE A 225 3.96 8.28 7.27
CA ILE A 225 4.80 7.43 8.13
C ILE A 225 4.30 7.43 9.57
N SER A 226 4.70 6.41 10.33
CA SER A 226 4.41 6.34 11.77
C SER A 226 4.94 7.56 12.51
N VAL A 227 4.15 8.11 13.41
CA VAL A 227 4.58 9.19 14.31
C VAL A 227 5.51 8.65 15.40
N ASP A 228 5.39 7.38 15.79
CA ASP A 228 6.29 6.70 16.74
C ASP A 228 7.37 5.92 15.99
N ARG A 229 8.63 6.31 16.16
CA ARG A 229 9.80 5.69 15.51
C ARG A 229 10.03 4.23 15.92
N ARG A 230 9.44 3.79 17.02
CA ARG A 230 9.57 2.42 17.54
C ARG A 230 8.65 1.43 16.84
N ILE A 231 7.70 1.90 16.02
CA ILE A 231 6.73 1.06 15.33
C ILE A 231 7.19 0.78 13.90
N TRP A 232 7.43 -0.48 13.58
CA TRP A 232 7.92 -1.00 12.29
C TRP A 232 7.02 -2.08 11.71
N SER A 233 5.73 -1.99 11.97
CA SER A 233 4.76 -3.02 11.59
C SER A 233 4.52 -3.08 10.08
N PRO A 234 4.43 -4.30 9.49
CA PRO A 234 3.96 -4.45 8.12
C PRO A 234 2.49 -3.98 7.93
N MET A 235 1.74 -3.81 9.01
CA MET A 235 0.40 -3.22 8.97
C MET A 235 0.41 -1.74 8.54
N LEU A 236 1.52 -1.03 8.75
CA LEU A 236 1.65 0.38 8.32
C LEU A 236 1.58 0.51 6.79
N ASP A 237 2.17 -0.40 6.04
CA ASP A 237 2.09 -0.40 4.57
C ASP A 237 0.66 -0.65 4.10
N ALA A 238 -0.06 -1.56 4.75
CA ALA A 238 -1.47 -1.81 4.46
C ALA A 238 -2.35 -0.58 4.75
N LEU A 239 -2.12 0.10 5.87
CA LEU A 239 -2.82 1.34 6.22
C LEU A 239 -2.49 2.48 5.26
N SER A 240 -1.27 2.55 4.75
CA SER A 240 -0.90 3.52 3.71
C SER A 240 -1.67 3.29 2.41
N LYS A 241 -1.92 2.03 2.03
CA LYS A 241 -2.79 1.70 0.87
C LYS A 241 -4.23 2.12 1.13
N VAL A 242 -4.77 1.87 2.32
CA VAL A 242 -6.12 2.31 2.71
C VAL A 242 -6.25 3.83 2.60
N GLN A 243 -5.28 4.58 3.11
CA GLN A 243 -5.25 6.03 3.02
C GLN A 243 -5.16 6.52 1.57
N ALA A 244 -4.30 5.91 0.74
CA ALA A 244 -4.16 6.26 -0.67
C ALA A 244 -5.46 6.00 -1.45
N ASP A 245 -6.16 4.88 -1.18
CA ASP A 245 -7.45 4.57 -1.78
C ASP A 245 -8.52 5.59 -1.37
N SER A 246 -8.55 5.99 -0.11
CA SER A 246 -9.43 7.06 0.39
C SER A 246 -9.16 8.39 -0.29
N GLN A 247 -7.89 8.78 -0.45
CA GLN A 247 -7.52 9.99 -1.19
C GLN A 247 -7.99 9.94 -2.64
N THR A 248 -7.86 8.79 -3.30
CA THR A 248 -8.31 8.59 -4.69
C THR A 248 -9.83 8.76 -4.80
N GLN A 249 -10.61 8.21 -3.87
CA GLN A 249 -12.07 8.36 -3.84
C GLN A 249 -12.53 9.80 -3.61
N HIS A 250 -11.76 10.60 -2.87
CA HIS A 250 -12.05 12.00 -2.57
C HIS A 250 -11.27 12.96 -3.46
N SER A 251 -10.60 12.47 -4.51
CA SER A 251 -9.82 13.30 -5.41
C SER A 251 -10.70 14.26 -6.22
N GLY A 252 -10.18 15.45 -6.45
CA GLY A 252 -10.69 16.37 -7.45
C GLY A 252 -10.04 16.15 -8.81
N TRP A 253 -10.19 17.11 -9.68
CA TRP A 253 -9.60 17.12 -11.01
C TRP A 253 -9.03 18.48 -11.35
N GLY A 254 -8.09 18.52 -12.29
CA GLY A 254 -7.55 19.76 -12.79
C GLY A 254 -7.00 19.60 -14.21
N VAL A 255 -7.12 20.66 -14.99
CA VAL A 255 -6.44 20.84 -16.27
C VAL A 255 -5.20 21.68 -15.99
N GLN A 256 -4.03 21.10 -16.08
CA GLN A 256 -2.78 21.73 -15.69
C GLN A 256 -1.81 21.84 -16.88
N VAL A 257 -1.08 22.95 -16.92
CA VAL A 257 -0.06 23.25 -17.92
C VAL A 257 1.31 22.93 -17.37
N PHE A 258 2.13 22.27 -18.17
CA PHE A 258 3.48 21.87 -17.85
C PHE A 258 4.48 22.34 -18.93
N GLU A 259 5.70 22.64 -18.50
CA GLU A 259 6.82 22.77 -19.43
C GLU A 259 7.17 21.41 -20.07
N GLN A 260 7.92 21.40 -21.16
CA GLN A 260 8.34 20.16 -21.83
C GLN A 260 9.17 19.23 -20.94
N ASP A 261 9.86 19.77 -19.93
CA ASP A 261 10.61 19.00 -18.94
C ASP A 261 9.72 18.40 -17.81
N GLY A 262 8.39 18.61 -17.88
CA GLY A 262 7.43 18.11 -16.91
C GLY A 262 7.18 19.01 -15.70
N ARG A 263 7.81 20.19 -15.65
CA ARG A 263 7.60 21.15 -14.55
C ARG A 263 6.23 21.79 -14.64
N TYR A 264 5.49 21.79 -13.52
CA TYR A 264 4.19 22.46 -13.40
C TYR A 264 4.30 23.97 -13.62
N VAL A 265 3.36 24.54 -14.38
CA VAL A 265 3.27 25.98 -14.64
C VAL A 265 2.05 26.59 -13.96
N THR A 266 0.85 26.13 -14.31
CA THR A 266 -0.43 26.67 -13.79
C THR A 266 -1.57 25.68 -13.99
N GLN A 267 -2.67 25.93 -13.29
CA GLN A 267 -3.92 25.23 -13.49
C GLN A 267 -4.93 26.14 -14.20
N LEU A 268 -5.49 25.66 -15.30
CA LEU A 268 -6.46 26.40 -16.11
C LEU A 268 -7.90 26.19 -15.62
N ALA A 269 -8.21 25.01 -15.14
CA ALA A 269 -9.52 24.64 -14.66
C ALA A 269 -9.41 23.50 -13.67
N GLY A 270 -10.46 23.26 -12.92
CA GLY A 270 -10.55 22.13 -12.03
C GLY A 270 -11.33 22.43 -10.76
N GLN A 271 -11.50 21.38 -9.99
CA GLN A 271 -12.15 21.45 -8.69
C GLN A 271 -11.40 20.53 -7.73
N GLN A 272 -10.97 21.07 -6.61
CA GLN A 272 -10.40 20.28 -5.53
C GLN A 272 -11.49 19.40 -4.92
N GLY A 273 -11.18 18.12 -4.70
CA GLY A 273 -12.07 17.23 -3.97
C GLY A 273 -12.21 17.67 -2.50
N PRO A 274 -13.27 17.24 -1.80
CA PRO A 274 -13.41 17.50 -0.38
C PRO A 274 -12.29 16.78 0.38
N PRO A 275 -11.86 17.27 1.56
CA PRO A 275 -10.96 16.54 2.43
C PRO A 275 -11.57 15.18 2.77
N GLY A 276 -10.78 14.10 2.60
CA GLY A 276 -11.19 12.77 3.06
C GLY A 276 -11.19 12.71 4.59
N PRO A 277 -11.98 11.80 5.19
CA PRO A 277 -11.95 11.57 6.63
C PRO A 277 -10.60 10.95 7.04
N ASP A 278 -10.20 11.18 8.27
CA ASP A 278 -9.08 10.45 8.88
C ASP A 278 -9.40 8.95 8.92
N ILE A 279 -8.37 8.13 8.77
CA ILE A 279 -8.49 6.67 8.81
C ILE A 279 -8.45 6.22 10.27
N ALA A 280 -9.46 5.47 10.69
CA ALA A 280 -9.50 4.83 12.00
C ALA A 280 -8.91 3.42 11.89
N ALA A 281 -7.64 3.27 12.23
CA ALA A 281 -6.98 1.97 12.26
C ALA A 281 -7.33 1.19 13.53
N THR A 282 -7.20 -0.12 13.46
CA THR A 282 -7.47 -1.03 14.59
C THR A 282 -6.24 -1.24 15.48
N MET A 283 -5.06 -0.79 15.07
CA MET A 283 -3.83 -0.96 15.86
C MET A 283 -3.96 -0.29 17.23
N ASP A 284 -3.59 -1.02 18.27
CA ASP A 284 -3.35 -0.50 19.62
C ASP A 284 -1.85 -0.19 19.75
N GLN A 285 -1.49 1.08 19.78
CA GLN A 285 -0.06 1.48 19.81
C GLN A 285 0.66 0.96 21.05
N LYS A 286 0.00 0.88 22.20
CA LYS A 286 0.62 0.38 23.43
C LYS A 286 0.96 -1.10 23.30
N LEU A 287 0.02 -1.91 22.81
CA LEU A 287 0.24 -3.33 22.54
C LEU A 287 1.27 -3.52 21.43
N GLN A 288 1.21 -2.72 20.36
CA GLN A 288 2.16 -2.79 19.27
C GLN A 288 3.60 -2.53 19.75
N ARG A 289 3.83 -1.51 20.56
CA ARG A 289 5.16 -1.26 21.14
C ARG A 289 5.64 -2.41 22.01
N ALA A 290 4.76 -3.01 22.79
CA ALA A 290 5.09 -4.19 23.58
C ALA A 290 5.47 -5.40 22.71
N ALA A 291 4.75 -5.61 21.60
CA ALA A 291 5.05 -6.66 20.64
C ALA A 291 6.38 -6.39 19.89
N GLU A 292 6.65 -5.16 19.50
CA GLU A 292 7.94 -4.76 18.91
C GLU A 292 9.12 -5.02 19.85
N ASP A 293 8.97 -4.67 21.12
CA ASP A 293 10.00 -4.97 22.13
C ASP A 293 10.23 -6.48 22.30
N ALA A 294 9.18 -7.27 22.20
CA ALA A 294 9.28 -8.72 22.33
C ALA A 294 9.99 -9.36 21.13
N VAL A 295 9.67 -8.98 19.90
CA VAL A 295 10.24 -9.63 18.71
C VAL A 295 11.74 -9.32 18.53
N VAL A 296 12.21 -8.15 18.97
CA VAL A 296 13.63 -7.80 18.89
C VAL A 296 14.50 -8.57 19.89
N SER A 297 13.91 -9.23 20.88
CA SER A 297 14.62 -10.06 21.86
C SER A 297 15.13 -11.37 21.28
N VAL A 298 14.71 -11.74 20.08
CA VAL A 298 15.05 -12.98 19.40
C VAL A 298 15.93 -12.70 18.19
N GLY A 299 17.03 -13.42 18.05
CA GLY A 299 18.02 -13.24 16.97
C GLY A 299 17.70 -13.98 15.67
N THR A 300 16.58 -14.69 15.60
CA THR A 300 16.10 -15.42 14.42
C THR A 300 14.76 -14.86 13.97
N PRO A 301 14.29 -15.15 12.76
CA PRO A 301 13.02 -14.61 12.28
C PRO A 301 11.86 -14.91 13.23
N ALA A 302 11.18 -13.86 13.68
CA ALA A 302 10.09 -13.97 14.66
C ALA A 302 8.97 -12.99 14.36
N SER A 303 7.74 -13.39 14.64
CA SER A 303 6.53 -12.59 14.40
C SER A 303 5.52 -12.78 15.52
N ILE A 304 4.77 -11.71 15.81
CA ILE A 304 3.61 -11.71 16.69
C ILE A 304 2.45 -11.05 15.95
N VAL A 305 1.29 -11.69 15.96
CA VAL A 305 0.04 -11.10 15.49
C VAL A 305 -1.00 -11.23 16.60
N ALA A 306 -1.67 -10.14 16.93
CA ALA A 306 -2.70 -10.09 17.94
C ALA A 306 -4.02 -9.57 17.36
N ILE A 307 -5.11 -10.23 17.71
CA ILE A 307 -6.47 -9.94 17.25
C ILE A 307 -7.39 -9.85 18.46
N GLN A 308 -8.34 -8.94 18.39
CA GLN A 308 -9.43 -8.82 19.37
C GLN A 308 -10.57 -9.77 18.98
N PRO A 309 -10.84 -10.84 19.75
CA PRO A 309 -11.86 -11.83 19.38
C PRO A 309 -13.27 -11.26 19.25
N SER A 310 -13.62 -10.24 20.02
CA SER A 310 -14.97 -9.64 20.01
C SER A 310 -15.29 -8.91 18.70
N SER A 311 -14.29 -8.38 18.00
CA SER A 311 -14.48 -7.52 16.83
C SER A 311 -13.78 -8.01 15.56
N GLY A 312 -12.76 -8.85 15.67
CA GLY A 312 -11.86 -9.18 14.56
C GLY A 312 -10.77 -8.14 14.29
N ALA A 313 -10.70 -7.10 15.11
CA ALA A 313 -9.69 -6.06 14.96
C ALA A 313 -8.27 -6.63 15.11
N VAL A 314 -7.44 -6.45 14.11
CA VAL A 314 -6.00 -6.73 14.19
C VAL A 314 -5.37 -5.59 14.97
N VAL A 315 -4.98 -5.84 16.21
CA VAL A 315 -4.55 -4.81 17.16
C VAL A 315 -3.05 -4.67 17.28
N ALA A 316 -2.29 -5.69 16.89
CA ALA A 316 -0.84 -5.62 16.79
C ALA A 316 -0.31 -6.61 15.75
N VAL A 317 0.70 -6.19 15.02
CA VAL A 317 1.46 -7.03 14.09
C VAL A 317 2.91 -6.60 14.18
N ALA A 318 3.77 -7.45 14.73
CA ALA A 318 5.19 -7.17 14.86
C ALA A 318 6.01 -8.30 14.26
N GLN A 319 7.11 -7.95 13.63
CA GLN A 319 8.13 -8.90 13.16
C GLN A 319 9.50 -8.24 13.28
N ASN A 320 10.52 -9.03 13.58
CA ASN A 320 11.89 -8.51 13.71
C ASN A 320 12.55 -8.30 12.34
N SER A 321 13.77 -7.73 12.35
CA SER A 321 14.51 -7.43 11.13
C SER A 321 14.83 -8.70 10.33
N GLN A 322 15.15 -9.80 11.00
CA GLN A 322 15.42 -11.08 10.36
C GLN A 322 14.19 -11.61 9.61
N ALA A 323 13.01 -11.50 10.20
CA ALA A 323 11.77 -11.86 9.53
C ALA A 323 11.47 -10.92 8.34
N SER A 324 11.75 -9.62 8.49
CA SER A 324 11.48 -8.61 7.48
C SER A 324 12.33 -8.73 6.22
N GLU A 325 13.46 -9.45 6.27
CA GLU A 325 14.27 -9.78 5.09
C GLU A 325 13.47 -10.62 4.07
N HIS A 326 12.46 -11.33 4.52
CA HIS A 326 11.58 -12.16 3.69
C HIS A 326 10.23 -11.50 3.37
N GLY A 327 10.09 -10.20 3.58
CA GLY A 327 8.87 -9.43 3.36
C GLY A 327 7.93 -9.42 4.57
N PRO A 328 6.62 -9.15 4.38
CA PRO A 328 5.65 -9.05 5.47
C PRO A 328 5.19 -10.43 5.95
N VAL A 329 6.12 -11.25 6.43
CA VAL A 329 5.88 -12.67 6.76
C VAL A 329 4.86 -12.88 7.87
N ALA A 330 4.63 -11.90 8.75
CA ALA A 330 3.56 -11.96 9.73
C ALA A 330 2.19 -12.15 9.07
N PHE A 331 1.98 -11.60 7.88
CA PHE A 331 0.77 -11.75 7.08
C PHE A 331 0.84 -12.82 6.00
N THR A 332 2.01 -13.06 5.42
CA THR A 332 2.15 -13.85 4.18
C THR A 332 3.07 -15.06 4.31
N GLY A 333 3.85 -15.16 5.37
CA GLY A 333 4.76 -16.29 5.58
C GLY A 333 3.99 -17.57 5.87
N LEU A 334 4.23 -18.62 5.12
CA LEU A 334 3.60 -19.93 5.31
C LEU A 334 4.59 -20.90 5.95
N TYR A 335 4.25 -21.34 7.15
CA TYR A 335 5.09 -22.24 7.95
C TYR A 335 4.31 -23.51 8.34
N PRO A 336 4.98 -24.67 8.45
CA PRO A 336 4.35 -25.87 8.95
C PRO A 336 3.76 -25.62 10.34
N VAL A 337 2.51 -26.03 10.54
CA VAL A 337 1.84 -25.86 11.84
C VAL A 337 2.36 -26.83 12.91
N GLY A 338 3.02 -27.91 12.48
CA GLY A 338 3.59 -28.90 13.38
C GLY A 338 2.58 -29.43 14.39
N GLY A 339 2.92 -29.34 15.67
CA GLY A 339 2.05 -29.79 16.76
C GLY A 339 0.73 -29.02 16.91
N LEU A 340 0.57 -27.85 16.28
CA LEU A 340 -0.74 -27.17 16.21
C LEU A 340 -1.78 -27.95 15.41
N LEU A 341 -1.36 -28.96 14.63
CA LEU A 341 -2.28 -29.89 13.97
C LEU A 341 -3.23 -30.57 14.98
N GLU A 342 -2.83 -30.69 16.25
CA GLU A 342 -3.67 -31.26 17.31
C GLU A 342 -4.96 -30.48 17.55
N LEU A 343 -4.98 -29.17 17.31
CA LEU A 343 -6.21 -28.38 17.35
C LEU A 343 -7.22 -28.90 16.32
N PHE A 344 -6.74 -29.07 15.09
CA PHE A 344 -7.56 -29.57 13.98
C PHE A 344 -7.94 -31.03 14.16
N ARG A 345 -7.03 -31.84 14.71
CA ARG A 345 -7.29 -33.25 15.04
C ARG A 345 -8.44 -33.37 16.05
N ASN A 346 -8.47 -32.53 17.07
CA ASN A 346 -9.54 -32.53 18.07
C ASN A 346 -10.89 -32.05 17.49
N ILE A 347 -10.89 -31.13 16.54
CA ILE A 347 -12.11 -30.78 15.80
C ILE A 347 -12.64 -31.99 15.04
N ALA A 348 -11.78 -32.65 14.26
CA ALA A 348 -12.16 -33.83 13.49
C ALA A 348 -12.63 -34.98 14.38
N ALA A 349 -12.01 -35.15 15.55
CA ALA A 349 -12.40 -36.17 16.53
C ALA A 349 -13.83 -35.95 17.03
N VAL A 350 -14.17 -34.73 17.38
CA VAL A 350 -15.55 -34.37 17.79
C VAL A 350 -16.52 -34.57 16.63
N ASP A 351 -16.19 -34.06 15.44
CA ASP A 351 -17.06 -34.15 14.27
C ASP A 351 -17.35 -35.60 13.85
N LYS A 352 -16.37 -36.50 14.02
CA LYS A 352 -16.47 -37.93 13.62
C LYS A 352 -16.85 -38.87 14.75
N GLY A 353 -16.96 -38.35 15.99
CA GLY A 353 -17.24 -39.17 17.17
C GLY A 353 -16.14 -40.21 17.45
N LYS A 354 -14.87 -39.87 17.16
CA LYS A 354 -13.69 -40.74 17.34
C LYS A 354 -12.74 -40.16 18.40
N ALA A 355 -11.83 -41.00 18.90
CA ALA A 355 -10.74 -40.49 19.72
C ALA A 355 -9.72 -39.74 18.85
N PRO A 356 -9.05 -38.69 19.36
CA PRO A 356 -8.10 -37.90 18.58
C PRO A 356 -6.98 -38.74 17.93
N GLN A 357 -6.49 -39.79 18.64
CA GLN A 357 -5.46 -40.68 18.11
C GLN A 357 -5.91 -41.50 16.88
N ASP A 358 -7.21 -41.66 16.68
CA ASP A 358 -7.79 -42.40 15.55
C ASP A 358 -8.09 -41.51 14.34
N ILE A 359 -7.76 -40.23 14.43
CA ILE A 359 -7.93 -39.23 13.34
C ILE A 359 -6.67 -39.19 12.50
N SER A 360 -6.83 -39.36 11.18
CA SER A 360 -5.71 -39.24 10.25
C SER A 360 -5.22 -37.79 10.14
N VAL A 361 -4.01 -37.58 9.69
CA VAL A 361 -3.44 -36.26 9.41
C VAL A 361 -4.30 -35.51 8.37
N GLN A 362 -4.76 -36.22 7.34
CA GLN A 362 -5.60 -35.64 6.31
C GLN A 362 -6.95 -35.16 6.88
N ASP A 363 -7.62 -36.01 7.67
CA ASP A 363 -8.90 -35.62 8.30
C ASP A 363 -8.73 -34.43 9.25
N ALA A 364 -7.64 -34.39 10.00
CA ALA A 364 -7.30 -33.24 10.84
C ALA A 364 -7.08 -31.98 10.00
N ALA A 365 -6.27 -32.05 8.95
CA ALA A 365 -5.96 -30.91 8.08
C ALA A 365 -7.20 -30.31 7.42
N GLU A 366 -8.16 -31.14 7.01
CA GLU A 366 -9.39 -30.70 6.37
C GLU A 366 -10.29 -29.86 7.27
N THR A 367 -10.08 -29.88 8.59
CA THR A 367 -10.83 -29.05 9.55
C THR A 367 -10.21 -27.66 9.77
N ALA A 368 -9.02 -27.38 9.26
CA ALA A 368 -8.33 -26.11 9.47
C ALA A 368 -9.17 -24.88 9.07
N PRO A 369 -9.98 -24.91 7.99
CA PRO A 369 -10.85 -23.80 7.64
C PRO A 369 -11.92 -23.48 8.69
N GLN A 370 -12.28 -24.40 9.57
CA GLN A 370 -13.22 -24.14 10.67
C GLN A 370 -12.67 -23.12 11.69
N LEU A 371 -11.35 -22.95 11.74
CA LEU A 371 -10.68 -21.91 12.52
C LEU A 371 -10.15 -20.74 11.66
N GLY A 372 -10.47 -20.71 10.38
CA GLY A 372 -10.06 -19.64 9.46
C GLY A 372 -8.75 -19.87 8.72
N VAL A 373 -8.04 -20.96 9.00
CA VAL A 373 -6.78 -21.29 8.31
C VAL A 373 -7.09 -21.86 6.92
N GLY A 374 -6.60 -21.20 5.88
CA GLY A 374 -6.93 -21.53 4.48
C GLY A 374 -8.17 -20.79 3.95
N VAL A 375 -8.82 -19.98 4.76
CA VAL A 375 -9.90 -19.09 4.34
C VAL A 375 -9.31 -17.79 3.81
N ASP A 376 -9.81 -17.32 2.67
CA ASP A 376 -9.44 -16.04 2.09
C ASP A 376 -10.35 -14.93 2.62
N PHE A 377 -9.75 -13.95 3.28
CA PHE A 377 -10.42 -12.74 3.75
C PHE A 377 -9.89 -11.54 2.97
N LYS A 378 -10.72 -10.97 2.13
CA LYS A 378 -10.36 -9.74 1.39
C LYS A 378 -10.45 -8.53 2.31
N VAL A 379 -9.39 -8.27 3.06
CA VAL A 379 -9.28 -7.11 3.95
C VAL A 379 -8.78 -5.92 3.13
N PRO A 380 -9.52 -4.79 3.09
CA PRO A 380 -9.08 -3.63 2.31
C PRO A 380 -7.65 -3.18 2.67
N GLY A 381 -6.80 -3.04 1.65
CA GLY A 381 -5.40 -2.60 1.78
C GLY A 381 -4.41 -3.68 2.21
N LEU A 382 -4.86 -4.86 2.60
CA LEU A 382 -4.01 -5.92 3.15
C LEU A 382 -3.78 -7.05 2.14
N ASP A 383 -2.52 -7.34 1.86
CA ASP A 383 -2.11 -8.57 1.20
C ASP A 383 -1.80 -9.60 2.28
N GLU A 384 -2.57 -10.69 2.31
CA GLU A 384 -2.51 -11.66 3.38
C GLU A 384 -2.77 -13.09 2.89
N VAL A 385 -2.25 -14.05 3.63
CA VAL A 385 -2.56 -15.47 3.47
C VAL A 385 -2.73 -16.06 4.86
N THR A 386 -3.88 -16.67 5.12
CA THR A 386 -4.12 -17.32 6.42
C THR A 386 -3.42 -18.67 6.51
N GLY A 387 -3.42 -19.41 5.43
CA GLY A 387 -2.79 -20.73 5.37
C GLY A 387 -3.09 -21.46 4.08
N ARG A 388 -2.52 -22.65 3.99
CA ARG A 388 -2.70 -23.57 2.87
C ARG A 388 -2.83 -25.00 3.39
N ILE A 389 -3.82 -25.71 2.91
CA ILE A 389 -4.02 -27.12 3.24
C ILE A 389 -3.38 -27.93 2.11
N THR A 390 -2.15 -28.41 2.34
CA THR A 390 -1.39 -29.17 1.35
C THR A 390 -1.87 -30.62 1.25
N ALA A 391 -2.53 -31.12 2.29
CA ALA A 391 -3.14 -32.44 2.30
C ALA A 391 -4.41 -32.55 1.43
N ALA A 392 -5.02 -31.42 1.04
CA ALA A 392 -6.22 -31.40 0.21
C ALA A 392 -5.95 -32.07 -1.15
N GLY A 393 -6.80 -33.04 -1.53
CA GLY A 393 -6.67 -33.78 -2.79
C GLY A 393 -5.56 -34.86 -2.81
N ARG A 394 -4.82 -35.03 -1.70
CA ARG A 394 -3.82 -36.11 -1.55
C ARG A 394 -4.44 -37.27 -0.80
N SER A 395 -4.00 -38.53 -1.12
CA SER A 395 -4.40 -39.69 -0.36
C SER A 395 -3.70 -39.70 1.02
N ALA A 396 -4.28 -40.42 2.00
CA ALA A 396 -3.66 -40.61 3.31
C ALA A 396 -2.24 -41.18 3.23
N GLU A 397 -2.00 -42.06 2.27
CA GLU A 397 -0.68 -42.64 1.99
C GLU A 397 0.32 -41.57 1.51
N GLN A 398 -0.07 -40.73 0.56
CA GLN A 398 0.76 -39.63 0.06
C GLN A 398 1.09 -38.60 1.15
N VAL A 399 0.14 -38.30 2.06
CA VAL A 399 0.38 -37.43 3.20
C VAL A 399 1.35 -38.03 4.18
N ARG A 400 1.26 -39.34 4.46
CA ARG A 400 2.21 -40.08 5.33
C ARG A 400 3.61 -40.11 4.74
N GLN A 401 3.74 -40.35 3.43
CA GLN A 401 5.05 -40.39 2.76
C GLN A 401 5.77 -39.04 2.79
N GLY A 402 5.02 -37.92 2.81
CA GLY A 402 5.55 -36.57 3.01
C GLY A 402 5.88 -36.23 4.47
N GLY A 403 5.76 -37.15 5.41
CA GLY A 403 6.01 -36.93 6.84
C GLY A 403 4.89 -36.25 7.59
N GLY A 404 3.82 -35.75 6.90
CA GLY A 404 2.64 -35.14 7.50
C GLY A 404 2.84 -33.76 8.15
N ASN A 405 4.08 -33.34 8.38
CA ASN A 405 4.40 -32.09 9.07
C ASN A 405 3.99 -30.84 8.29
N ASP A 406 3.89 -30.94 6.98
CA ASP A 406 3.51 -29.89 6.05
C ASP A 406 2.04 -29.97 5.58
N ALA A 407 1.24 -30.84 6.20
CA ALA A 407 -0.17 -31.04 5.80
C ALA A 407 -1.00 -29.74 5.87
N VAL A 408 -0.66 -28.88 6.80
CA VAL A 408 -1.19 -27.51 6.93
C VAL A 408 -0.01 -26.55 7.07
N LEU A 409 0.03 -25.56 6.22
CA LEU A 409 0.90 -24.40 6.35
C LEU A 409 0.04 -23.21 6.81
N ALA A 410 0.51 -22.44 7.76
CA ALA A 410 -0.19 -21.26 8.26
C ALA A 410 0.75 -20.07 8.39
N SER A 411 0.19 -18.88 8.23
CA SER A 411 0.86 -17.64 8.61
C SER A 411 0.64 -17.33 10.10
N PRO A 412 1.49 -16.51 10.72
CA PRO A 412 1.22 -15.99 12.06
C PRO A 412 -0.14 -15.32 12.15
N TYR A 413 -0.53 -14.56 11.12
CA TYR A 413 -1.84 -13.96 10.98
C TYR A 413 -2.97 -15.01 10.95
N GLY A 414 -2.83 -16.08 10.18
CA GLY A 414 -3.82 -17.15 10.12
C GLY A 414 -3.97 -17.87 11.46
N MET A 415 -2.88 -18.08 12.19
CA MET A 415 -2.95 -18.70 13.52
C MET A 415 -3.50 -17.75 14.59
N ALA A 416 -3.31 -16.44 14.46
CA ALA A 416 -3.97 -15.47 15.32
C ALA A 416 -5.50 -15.47 15.10
N ILE A 417 -5.96 -15.59 13.87
CA ILE A 417 -7.38 -15.78 13.54
C ILE A 417 -7.91 -17.07 14.19
N ALA A 418 -7.16 -18.17 14.11
CA ALA A 418 -7.53 -19.42 14.74
C ALA A 418 -7.65 -19.28 16.27
N ALA A 419 -6.68 -18.63 16.90
CA ALA A 419 -6.73 -18.35 18.35
C ALA A 419 -7.95 -17.50 18.73
N ALA A 420 -8.27 -16.48 17.95
CA ALA A 420 -9.45 -15.65 18.15
C ALA A 420 -10.76 -16.46 17.95
N ALA A 421 -10.79 -17.38 16.99
CA ALA A 421 -11.92 -18.26 16.76
C ALA A 421 -12.15 -19.22 17.94
N VAL A 422 -11.10 -19.76 18.55
CA VAL A 422 -11.20 -20.57 19.76
C VAL A 422 -11.76 -19.76 20.92
N ALA A 423 -11.27 -18.54 21.12
CA ALA A 423 -11.74 -17.65 22.19
C ALA A 423 -13.23 -17.29 22.03
N ARG A 424 -13.65 -16.95 20.81
CA ARG A 424 -15.02 -16.51 20.53
C ARG A 424 -16.00 -17.67 20.31
N GLY A 425 -15.53 -18.81 19.84
CA GLY A 425 -16.36 -19.93 19.40
C GLY A 425 -16.84 -19.81 17.94
N ALA A 426 -16.31 -18.88 17.18
CA ALA A 426 -16.57 -18.66 15.77
C ALA A 426 -15.45 -17.84 15.13
N ILE A 427 -15.25 -18.00 13.84
CA ILE A 427 -14.36 -17.13 13.06
C ILE A 427 -14.95 -15.71 13.06
N VAL A 428 -14.10 -14.73 13.33
CA VAL A 428 -14.42 -13.32 13.19
C VAL A 428 -13.64 -12.78 12.00
N ALA A 429 -14.32 -12.14 11.05
CA ALA A 429 -13.65 -11.53 9.92
C ALA A 429 -12.64 -10.48 10.40
N PRO A 430 -11.36 -10.60 10.03
CA PRO A 430 -10.34 -9.66 10.47
C PRO A 430 -10.53 -8.29 9.82
N MET A 431 -10.09 -7.24 10.50
CA MET A 431 -10.08 -5.88 9.98
C MET A 431 -8.84 -5.12 10.46
N ILE A 432 -8.35 -4.21 9.64
CA ILE A 432 -7.27 -3.27 9.99
C ILE A 432 -7.78 -1.83 10.08
N GLU A 433 -8.92 -1.55 9.50
CA GLU A 433 -9.68 -0.29 9.61
C GLU A 433 -10.99 -0.56 10.32
N VAL A 434 -11.28 0.24 11.33
CA VAL A 434 -12.51 0.08 12.14
C VAL A 434 -13.75 0.15 11.26
N GLY A 435 -14.60 -0.85 11.39
CA GLY A 435 -15.87 -0.94 10.66
C GLY A 435 -15.74 -1.47 9.21
N ARG A 436 -14.55 -1.90 8.80
CA ARG A 436 -14.31 -2.49 7.46
C ARG A 436 -13.72 -3.90 7.55
N PRO A 437 -14.47 -4.88 8.02
CA PRO A 437 -14.02 -6.27 8.09
C PRO A 437 -13.76 -6.83 6.69
N GLY A 438 -12.86 -7.82 6.61
CA GLY A 438 -12.59 -8.54 5.38
C GLY A 438 -13.83 -9.27 4.87
N ALA A 439 -14.02 -9.25 3.56
CA ALA A 439 -15.05 -10.05 2.90
C ALA A 439 -14.52 -11.45 2.60
N THR A 440 -15.38 -12.46 2.72
CA THR A 440 -15.04 -13.84 2.36
C THR A 440 -16.22 -14.53 1.69
N ASP A 441 -15.92 -15.41 0.72
CA ASP A 441 -16.92 -16.27 0.10
C ASP A 441 -17.20 -17.53 0.96
N ALA A 442 -16.38 -17.78 1.99
CA ALA A 442 -16.57 -18.89 2.89
C ALA A 442 -17.76 -18.65 3.83
N LYS A 443 -18.53 -19.71 4.07
CA LYS A 443 -19.61 -19.66 5.05
C LYS A 443 -19.02 -19.77 6.46
N LEU A 444 -19.06 -18.67 7.22
CA LEU A 444 -18.59 -18.61 8.59
C LEU A 444 -19.70 -19.11 9.53
N THR A 445 -19.64 -20.37 9.90
CA THR A 445 -20.55 -20.96 10.89
C THR A 445 -19.89 -21.01 12.25
N PRO A 446 -20.62 -20.73 13.35
CA PRO A 446 -20.10 -20.95 14.70
C PRO A 446 -19.61 -22.39 14.88
N LEU A 447 -18.56 -22.57 15.67
CA LEU A 447 -18.10 -23.90 16.07
C LEU A 447 -19.19 -24.59 16.91
N ALA A 448 -19.37 -25.89 16.70
CA ALA A 448 -20.25 -26.66 17.57
C ALA A 448 -19.79 -26.56 19.05
N GLN A 449 -20.72 -26.50 19.98
CA GLN A 449 -20.39 -26.33 21.40
C GLN A 449 -19.39 -27.35 21.94
N PRO A 450 -19.48 -28.67 21.59
CA PRO A 450 -18.47 -29.65 22.03
C PRO A 450 -17.08 -29.35 21.50
N VAL A 451 -16.95 -28.80 20.27
CA VAL A 451 -15.67 -28.38 19.69
C VAL A 451 -15.10 -27.20 20.47
N GLN A 452 -15.93 -26.18 20.74
CA GLN A 452 -15.51 -25.02 21.52
C GLN A 452 -15.00 -25.45 22.92
N ASP A 453 -15.75 -26.29 23.61
CA ASP A 453 -15.39 -26.76 24.93
C ASP A 453 -14.10 -27.55 24.93
N ARG A 454 -13.89 -28.40 23.91
CA ARG A 454 -12.68 -29.19 23.78
C ARG A 454 -11.45 -28.33 23.51
N LEU A 455 -11.54 -27.40 22.56
CA LEU A 455 -10.41 -26.53 22.21
C LEU A 455 -10.03 -25.60 23.39
N ARG A 456 -11.01 -25.04 24.08
CA ARG A 456 -10.74 -24.21 25.26
C ARG A 456 -10.12 -25.03 26.40
N ALA A 457 -10.55 -26.27 26.58
CA ALA A 457 -9.93 -27.19 27.54
C ALA A 457 -8.48 -27.48 27.18
N MET A 458 -8.17 -27.74 25.91
CA MET A 458 -6.80 -27.96 25.44
C MET A 458 -5.89 -26.77 25.78
N LEU A 459 -6.33 -25.56 25.54
CA LEU A 459 -5.53 -24.36 25.83
C LEU A 459 -5.31 -24.20 27.35
N ARG A 460 -6.31 -24.49 28.17
CA ARG A 460 -6.18 -24.43 29.64
C ARG A 460 -5.26 -25.52 30.18
N GLU A 461 -5.45 -26.76 29.77
CA GLU A 461 -4.65 -27.92 30.18
C GLU A 461 -3.18 -27.75 29.81
N SER A 462 -2.91 -27.15 28.66
CA SER A 462 -1.56 -26.91 28.16
C SER A 462 -0.79 -25.92 29.06
N THR A 463 -1.45 -25.01 29.77
CA THR A 463 -0.79 -24.04 30.65
C THR A 463 -0.14 -24.66 31.88
N ASP A 464 -0.51 -25.90 32.24
CA ASP A 464 0.10 -26.65 33.33
C ASP A 464 1.47 -27.24 32.98
N ARG A 465 1.84 -27.21 31.69
CA ARG A 465 3.14 -27.71 31.21
C ARG A 465 4.31 -26.86 31.73
N PRO A 466 5.48 -27.47 31.98
CA PRO A 466 6.66 -26.71 32.44
C PRO A 466 7.09 -25.56 31.52
N GLU A 467 6.88 -25.70 30.21
CA GLU A 467 7.22 -24.68 29.21
C GLU A 467 6.45 -23.38 29.40
N PHE A 468 5.26 -23.43 30.02
CA PHE A 468 4.44 -22.26 30.34
C PHE A 468 4.83 -21.53 31.62
N ALA A 469 5.86 -21.96 32.34
CA ALA A 469 6.24 -21.36 33.62
C ALA A 469 6.37 -19.84 33.60
N GLY A 470 6.88 -19.28 32.51
CA GLY A 470 7.04 -17.84 32.32
C GLY A 470 5.73 -17.04 32.21
N LEU A 471 4.60 -17.69 31.97
CA LEU A 471 3.28 -17.06 31.86
C LEU A 471 2.38 -17.31 33.07
N ARG A 472 2.82 -18.06 34.07
CA ARG A 472 2.00 -18.40 35.26
C ARG A 472 1.60 -17.20 36.10
N ALA A 473 2.34 -16.09 36.02
CA ALA A 473 1.97 -14.84 36.67
C ALA A 473 0.70 -14.20 36.07
N TYR A 474 0.34 -14.58 34.86
CA TYR A 474 -0.82 -14.07 34.12
C TYR A 474 -1.93 -15.12 34.14
N ARG A 475 -2.79 -15.08 35.15
CA ARG A 475 -3.81 -16.14 35.45
C ARG A 475 -4.83 -16.33 34.35
N ASP A 476 -5.13 -15.28 33.58
CA ASP A 476 -6.14 -15.31 32.53
C ASP A 476 -5.58 -15.79 31.17
N VAL A 477 -4.29 -16.14 31.10
CA VAL A 477 -3.69 -16.65 29.87
C VAL A 477 -4.01 -18.13 29.72
N SER A 478 -4.57 -18.48 28.58
CA SER A 478 -4.67 -19.87 28.09
C SER A 478 -3.95 -19.97 26.77
N GLY A 479 -3.19 -21.01 26.54
CA GLY A 479 -2.40 -21.12 25.34
C GLY A 479 -1.95 -22.52 25.02
N TYR A 480 -1.42 -22.71 23.82
CA TYR A 480 -0.91 -23.97 23.32
C TYR A 480 0.43 -23.75 22.62
N ILE A 481 1.46 -24.45 23.09
CA ILE A 481 2.79 -24.44 22.48
C ILE A 481 2.91 -25.64 21.54
N ALA A 482 3.46 -25.37 20.35
CA ALA A 482 3.79 -26.42 19.41
C ALA A 482 5.14 -26.13 18.79
N ASN A 483 6.16 -26.86 19.21
CA ASN A 483 7.48 -26.82 18.60
C ASN A 483 7.60 -28.01 17.65
N SER A 484 8.03 -27.76 16.43
CA SER A 484 8.18 -28.79 15.39
C SER A 484 9.38 -28.49 14.51
N GLY A 485 10.40 -29.29 14.65
CA GLY A 485 11.66 -29.03 13.96
C GLY A 485 12.23 -27.66 14.33
N PRO A 486 12.58 -26.82 13.34
CA PRO A 486 13.08 -25.46 13.62
C PRO A 486 12.00 -24.48 14.05
N ASP A 487 10.73 -24.76 13.78
CA ASP A 487 9.64 -23.83 14.02
C ASP A 487 9.07 -23.92 15.44
N GLY A 488 8.93 -22.80 16.11
CA GLY A 488 8.23 -22.65 17.37
C GLY A 488 6.95 -21.86 17.20
N TRP A 489 5.85 -22.41 17.74
CA TRP A 489 4.55 -21.77 17.75
C TRP A 489 3.99 -21.62 19.15
N LEU A 490 3.34 -20.51 19.39
CA LEU A 490 2.43 -20.31 20.52
C LEU A 490 1.17 -19.63 20.02
N ILE A 491 0.02 -20.21 20.34
CA ILE A 491 -1.24 -19.48 20.29
C ILE A 491 -1.74 -19.28 21.72
N ALA A 492 -2.28 -18.12 22.01
CA ALA A 492 -2.76 -17.80 23.35
C ALA A 492 -3.95 -16.87 23.32
N THR A 493 -4.73 -16.92 24.37
CA THR A 493 -5.87 -16.02 24.62
C THR A 493 -5.77 -15.44 26.02
N MET A 494 -6.11 -14.18 26.19
CA MET A 494 -6.14 -13.48 27.48
C MET A 494 -7.21 -12.39 27.43
N GLY A 495 -8.34 -12.59 28.13
CA GLY A 495 -9.47 -11.67 28.04
C GLY A 495 -9.97 -11.53 26.59
N ASP A 496 -10.13 -10.30 26.12
CA ASP A 496 -10.49 -9.99 24.71
C ASP A 496 -9.26 -9.80 23.83
N LEU A 497 -8.23 -10.62 24.02
CA LEU A 497 -7.02 -10.65 23.22
C LEU A 497 -6.69 -12.09 22.85
N ALA A 498 -6.44 -12.33 21.58
CA ALA A 498 -5.88 -13.56 21.07
C ALA A 498 -4.63 -13.24 20.26
N PHE A 499 -3.58 -14.03 20.38
CA PHE A 499 -2.35 -13.80 19.64
C PHE A 499 -1.67 -15.10 19.24
N ALA A 500 -0.88 -15.00 18.17
CA ALA A 500 -0.01 -16.06 17.72
C ALA A 500 1.43 -15.54 17.64
N ILE A 501 2.35 -16.38 18.08
CA ILE A 501 3.79 -16.17 17.96
C ILE A 501 4.37 -17.28 17.11
N HIS A 502 5.21 -16.90 16.15
CA HIS A 502 6.03 -17.82 15.39
C HIS A 502 7.51 -17.40 15.48
N ILE A 503 8.38 -18.36 15.75
CA ILE A 503 9.83 -18.19 15.73
C ILE A 503 10.42 -19.27 14.85
N ASN A 504 11.28 -18.90 13.90
CA ASN A 504 12.09 -19.83 13.15
C ASN A 504 13.42 -20.05 13.88
N ASP A 505 13.97 -21.28 13.83
CA ASP A 505 15.19 -21.67 14.52
C ASP A 505 15.15 -21.36 16.04
N ILE A 506 14.19 -21.96 16.73
CA ILE A 506 14.05 -21.81 18.19
C ILE A 506 15.28 -22.38 18.93
N ASP A 507 15.70 -21.67 19.98
CA ASP A 507 16.85 -22.07 20.84
C ASP A 507 16.43 -22.94 22.03
N SER A 508 15.14 -23.00 22.33
CA SER A 508 14.60 -23.74 23.48
C SER A 508 13.09 -23.96 23.36
N ASP A 509 12.58 -24.95 24.09
CA ASP A 509 11.15 -25.29 24.07
C ASP A 509 10.24 -24.20 24.61
N ASN A 510 10.76 -23.26 25.37
CA ASN A 510 10.02 -22.14 25.95
C ASN A 510 10.28 -20.79 25.25
N ALA A 511 10.91 -20.79 24.07
CA ALA A 511 11.27 -19.54 23.38
C ALA A 511 10.06 -18.64 23.08
N THR A 512 8.97 -19.25 22.60
CA THR A 512 7.72 -18.49 22.33
C THR A 512 7.07 -17.96 23.60
N VAL A 513 7.11 -18.71 24.68
CA VAL A 513 6.60 -18.27 25.99
C VAL A 513 7.42 -17.12 26.56
N ARG A 514 8.74 -17.15 26.44
CA ARG A 514 9.61 -16.05 26.87
C ARG A 514 9.27 -14.77 26.10
N MET A 515 9.01 -14.88 24.80
CA MET A 515 8.60 -13.75 23.97
C MET A 515 7.23 -13.20 24.42
N ALA A 516 6.26 -14.07 24.63
CA ALA A 516 4.94 -13.69 25.14
C ALA A 516 5.03 -13.00 26.51
N ALA A 517 5.82 -13.57 27.43
CA ALA A 517 6.04 -12.99 28.75
C ALA A 517 6.65 -11.59 28.66
N ARG A 518 7.62 -11.39 27.77
CA ARG A 518 8.23 -10.07 27.54
C ARG A 518 7.21 -9.07 27.00
N MET A 519 6.38 -9.46 26.04
CA MET A 519 5.29 -8.61 25.53
C MET A 519 4.33 -8.21 26.65
N LEU A 520 3.85 -9.15 27.44
CA LEU A 520 2.90 -8.88 28.52
C LEU A 520 3.52 -8.04 29.64
N GLN A 521 4.80 -8.24 29.95
CA GLN A 521 5.55 -7.42 30.90
C GLN A 521 5.69 -5.98 30.40
N SER A 522 6.08 -5.78 29.14
CA SER A 522 6.16 -4.45 28.52
C SER A 522 4.79 -3.75 28.52
N LEU A 523 3.73 -4.48 28.22
CA LEU A 523 2.36 -3.95 28.22
C LEU A 523 1.92 -3.48 29.61
N ALA A 524 2.31 -4.17 30.68
CA ALA A 524 1.98 -3.83 32.05
C ALA A 524 2.82 -2.69 32.62
N THR A 525 3.97 -2.37 32.00
CA THR A 525 4.85 -1.28 32.44
C THR A 525 4.28 0.06 31.99
N PRO A 526 4.05 1.04 32.91
CA PRO A 526 3.60 2.37 32.50
C PRO A 526 4.58 3.01 31.53
N ASP A 527 4.07 3.66 30.47
CA ASP A 527 4.87 4.52 29.62
C ASP A 527 5.55 5.58 30.51
N ARG A 528 6.85 5.52 30.63
CA ARG A 528 7.61 6.65 31.14
C ARG A 528 7.64 7.66 29.99
N ASP A 529 6.78 8.66 30.10
CA ASP A 529 6.81 9.83 29.23
C ASP A 529 8.24 10.37 29.20
N LYS A 530 8.84 10.36 28.03
CA LYS A 530 9.98 11.20 27.69
C LYS A 530 9.88 11.67 26.27
#